data_bc22d3d2a4eb1d825b08f224178c3f20
#
_entry.id   bc22d3d2a4eb1d825b08f224178c3f20
#
_cell.length_a   1.000
_cell.length_b   1.000
_cell.length_c   1.000
_cell.angle_alpha   90.00
_cell.angle_beta   90.00
_cell.angle_gamma   90.00
#
_symmetry.space_group_name_H-M   'P 1'
#
loop_
_entity.id
_entity.type
_entity.pdbx_description
1 polymer ?
#
loop_
_entity_poly.entity_id
_entity_poly.type
_entity_poly.pdbx_seq_one_letter_code
_entity_poly.pdbx_strand_id
1 'polypeptide(L)'
;MKKLFLLLCLWVVLPAVAQNSDNKILIIDASYLKQGSSYGQLGLHFSCYDSKKIALLAGLAGNFRSENKQLIAIPEAQLSAWIRTDESHGGLIDIPVLMLRPQLNFSPYYFAPEAGFQILFFYVKAGYGFPWGKMSDNYPFETGKFRFSAGAIIPLKI
;
A
#
# COMPACT_ATOMS: atom_id res chain seq x y z
N MET A 1 -11.46 4.97 18.04
CA MET A 1 -10.82 4.32 16.88
C MET A 1 -10.08 5.29 15.95
N LYS A 2 -10.65 6.45 15.53
CA LYS A 2 -9.95 7.42 14.65
C LYS A 2 -8.61 7.94 15.22
N LYS A 3 -8.55 8.22 16.53
CA LYS A 3 -7.32 8.68 17.22
C LYS A 3 -6.24 7.59 17.29
N LEU A 4 -6.64 6.32 17.49
CA LEU A 4 -5.73 5.18 17.49
C LEU A 4 -5.13 4.93 16.09
N PHE A 5 -5.94 5.09 15.06
CA PHE A 5 -5.49 4.98 13.68
C PHE A 5 -4.48 6.08 13.30
N LEU A 6 -4.74 7.33 13.71
CA LEU A 6 -3.79 8.43 13.53
C LEU A 6 -2.45 8.17 14.24
N LEU A 7 -2.49 7.64 15.48
CA LEU A 7 -1.29 7.22 16.20
C LEU A 7 -0.55 6.10 15.48
N LEU A 8 -1.26 5.11 14.94
CA LEU A 8 -0.67 4.01 14.17
C LEU A 8 -0.01 4.51 12.88
N CYS A 9 -0.66 5.44 12.17
CA CYS A 9 -0.07 6.10 11.00
C CYS A 9 1.21 6.87 11.36
N LEU A 10 1.21 7.61 12.48
CA LEU A 10 2.40 8.30 12.97
C LEU A 10 3.54 7.32 13.33
N TRP A 11 3.21 6.22 13.99
CA TRP A 11 4.17 5.17 14.37
C TRP A 11 4.79 4.46 13.16
N VAL A 12 4.06 4.33 12.06
CA VAL A 12 4.56 3.74 10.81
C VAL A 12 5.46 4.72 10.05
N VAL A 13 5.10 6.01 10.05
CA VAL A 13 5.82 7.03 9.27
C VAL A 13 7.09 7.53 9.99
N LEU A 14 7.05 7.71 11.31
CA LEU A 14 8.19 8.24 12.07
C LEU A 14 9.48 7.42 11.94
N PRO A 15 9.50 6.09 12.09
CA PRO A 15 10.73 5.32 11.89
C PRO A 15 11.20 5.30 10.44
N ALA A 16 10.29 5.37 9.46
CA ALA A 16 10.66 5.43 8.06
C ALA A 16 11.41 6.73 7.70
N VAL A 17 11.05 7.82 8.36
CA VAL A 17 11.74 9.14 8.17
C VAL A 17 13.03 9.24 8.98
N ALA A 18 13.13 8.54 10.12
CA ALA A 18 14.26 8.64 11.05
C ALA A 18 15.46 7.77 10.66
N GLN A 19 15.31 6.84 9.73
CA GLN A 19 16.42 5.99 9.31
C GLN A 19 17.45 6.78 8.48
N ASN A 20 18.64 6.87 9.03
CA ASN A 20 19.83 7.54 8.44
C ASN A 20 20.47 6.60 7.39
N SER A 21 19.80 6.35 6.28
CA SER A 21 20.32 5.56 5.17
C SER A 21 20.54 6.49 3.98
N ASP A 22 21.73 6.44 3.38
CA ASP A 22 22.12 7.26 2.23
C ASP A 22 21.30 7.00 0.95
N ASN A 23 20.39 6.02 0.98
CA ASN A 23 19.51 5.63 -0.12
C ASN A 23 18.04 5.68 0.31
N LYS A 24 17.52 6.88 0.57
CA LYS A 24 16.07 7.07 0.79
C LYS A 24 15.36 7.06 -0.56
N ILE A 25 14.42 6.14 -0.72
CA ILE A 25 13.58 6.07 -1.91
C ILE A 25 12.14 6.33 -1.50
N LEU A 26 11.54 7.31 -2.14
CA LEU A 26 10.13 7.59 -2.13
C LEU A 26 9.48 6.89 -3.34
N ILE A 27 8.38 6.23 -3.13
CA ILE A 27 7.63 5.57 -4.20
C ILE A 27 6.22 6.16 -4.23
N ILE A 28 5.84 6.68 -5.38
CA ILE A 28 4.46 7.06 -5.68
C ILE A 28 3.78 5.83 -6.27
N ASP A 29 2.62 5.49 -5.74
CA ASP A 29 1.78 4.37 -6.18
C ASP A 29 0.45 4.90 -6.68
N ALA A 30 0.04 4.48 -7.88
CA ALA A 30 -1.27 4.80 -8.44
C ALA A 30 -1.92 3.51 -8.94
N SER A 31 -3.13 3.21 -8.47
CA SER A 31 -3.78 1.95 -8.79
C SER A 31 -5.30 2.04 -8.87
N TYR A 32 -5.85 1.07 -9.54
CA TYR A 32 -7.25 0.69 -9.46
C TYR A 32 -7.43 -0.35 -8.35
N LEU A 33 -8.43 -0.17 -7.51
CA LEU A 33 -8.79 -1.09 -6.44
C LEU A 33 -10.25 -1.52 -6.59
N LYS A 34 -10.50 -2.82 -6.58
CA LYS A 34 -11.82 -3.44 -6.50
C LYS A 34 -11.99 -4.13 -5.16
N GLN A 35 -12.93 -3.64 -4.34
CA GLN A 35 -13.35 -4.28 -3.09
C GLN A 35 -14.86 -4.03 -2.91
N GLY A 36 -15.67 -4.99 -3.40
CA GLY A 36 -17.10 -4.74 -3.62
C GLY A 36 -17.31 -3.68 -4.70
N SER A 37 -17.02 -2.43 -4.39
CA SER A 37 -17.02 -1.29 -5.31
C SER A 37 -15.64 -1.02 -5.92
N SER A 38 -15.58 -0.10 -6.88
CA SER A 38 -14.34 0.32 -7.57
C SER A 38 -13.82 1.63 -6.99
N TYR A 39 -12.51 1.72 -6.80
CA TYR A 39 -11.79 2.89 -6.27
C TYR A 39 -10.55 3.19 -7.11
N GLY A 40 -10.19 4.45 -7.22
CA GLY A 40 -8.84 4.86 -7.53
C GLY A 40 -8.03 4.93 -6.23
N GLN A 41 -6.82 4.40 -6.21
CA GLN A 41 -5.93 4.48 -5.07
C GLN A 41 -4.69 5.30 -5.43
N LEU A 42 -4.29 6.19 -4.55
CA LEU A 42 -3.01 6.90 -4.61
C LEU A 42 -2.27 6.68 -3.30
N GLY A 43 -0.99 6.33 -3.38
CA GLY A 43 -0.16 6.03 -2.23
C GLY A 43 1.23 6.64 -2.32
N LEU A 44 1.83 6.85 -1.14
CA LEU A 44 3.21 7.25 -0.96
C LEU A 44 3.87 6.25 -0.02
N HIS A 45 4.99 5.65 -0.44
CA HIS A 45 5.74 4.67 0.33
C HIS A 45 7.19 5.11 0.49
N PHE A 46 7.74 4.82 1.66
CA PHE A 46 9.16 5.02 1.96
C PHE A 46 9.83 3.68 2.17
N SER A 47 11.05 3.53 1.67
CA SER A 47 11.88 2.38 1.97
C SER A 47 12.33 2.45 3.43
N CYS A 48 11.95 1.45 4.23
CA CYS A 48 12.39 1.29 5.62
C CYS A 48 13.62 0.39 5.73
N TYR A 49 13.76 -0.54 4.81
CA TYR A 49 14.87 -1.48 4.73
C TYR A 49 15.04 -1.93 3.28
N ASP A 50 16.25 -2.01 2.80
CA ASP A 50 16.58 -2.51 1.47
C ASP A 50 17.82 -3.42 1.52
N SER A 51 17.68 -4.60 0.95
CA SER A 51 18.74 -5.58 0.77
C SER A 51 18.68 -6.13 -0.66
N LYS A 52 19.67 -6.93 -1.06
CA LYS A 52 19.70 -7.55 -2.40
C LYS A 52 18.44 -8.37 -2.72
N LYS A 53 17.81 -8.99 -1.72
CA LYS A 53 16.65 -9.89 -1.93
C LYS A 53 15.32 -9.31 -1.49
N ILE A 54 15.32 -8.45 -0.47
CA ILE A 54 14.08 -7.97 0.16
C ILE A 54 14.19 -6.47 0.41
N ALA A 55 13.16 -5.73 0.02
CA ALA A 55 12.94 -4.36 0.46
C ALA A 55 11.64 -4.28 1.27
N LEU A 56 11.69 -3.60 2.42
CA LEU A 56 10.52 -3.31 3.25
C LEU A 56 10.12 -1.85 3.08
N LEU A 57 8.84 -1.65 2.84
CA LEU A 57 8.27 -0.33 2.61
C LEU A 57 7.11 -0.08 3.57
N ALA A 58 7.06 1.14 4.07
CA ALA A 58 5.92 1.66 4.82
C ALA A 58 5.36 2.87 4.10
N GLY A 59 4.05 3.03 4.12
CA GLY A 59 3.43 4.13 3.41
C GLY A 59 2.00 4.43 3.84
N LEU A 60 1.46 5.46 3.20
CA LEU A 60 0.07 5.88 3.33
C LEU A 60 -0.57 5.90 1.96
N ALA A 61 -1.82 5.50 1.88
CA ALA A 61 -2.61 5.58 0.67
C ALA A 61 -4.02 6.11 0.96
N GLY A 62 -4.63 6.67 -0.07
CA GLY A 62 -6.04 7.04 -0.09
C GLY A 62 -6.77 6.28 -1.18
N ASN A 63 -7.91 5.71 -0.84
CA ASN A 63 -8.84 5.10 -1.79
C ASN A 63 -9.97 6.08 -2.07
N PHE A 64 -10.17 6.43 -3.32
CA PHE A 64 -11.09 7.48 -3.76
C PHE A 64 -12.17 6.90 -4.67
N ARG A 65 -13.41 7.25 -4.40
CA ARG A 65 -14.58 6.92 -5.22
C ARG A 65 -15.54 8.09 -5.25
N SER A 66 -16.11 8.36 -6.41
CA SER A 66 -17.23 9.29 -6.53
C SER A 66 -18.55 8.51 -6.53
N GLU A 67 -19.46 8.86 -5.63
CA GLU A 67 -20.80 8.29 -5.53
C GLU A 67 -21.80 9.40 -5.22
N ASN A 68 -22.90 9.47 -5.97
CA ASN A 68 -23.94 10.49 -5.81
C ASN A 68 -23.38 11.95 -5.73
N LYS A 69 -22.38 12.26 -6.55
CA LYS A 69 -21.65 13.55 -6.56
C LYS A 69 -20.87 13.87 -5.27
N GLN A 70 -20.67 12.88 -4.40
CA GLN A 70 -19.83 12.99 -3.21
C GLN A 70 -18.53 12.20 -3.40
N LEU A 71 -17.43 12.79 -3.02
CA LEU A 71 -16.14 12.12 -3.00
C LEU A 71 -15.98 11.36 -1.69
N ILE A 72 -15.85 10.06 -1.79
CA ILE A 72 -15.54 9.17 -0.68
C ILE A 72 -14.04 8.94 -0.68
N ALA A 73 -13.38 9.23 0.44
CA ALA A 73 -11.95 9.00 0.62
C ALA A 73 -11.70 8.12 1.85
N ILE A 74 -10.97 7.03 1.67
CA ILE A 74 -10.65 6.07 2.72
C ILE A 74 -9.14 6.00 2.89
N PRO A 75 -8.61 6.48 4.02
CA PRO A 75 -7.19 6.40 4.28
C PRO A 75 -6.75 4.98 4.66
N GLU A 76 -5.57 4.60 4.21
CA GLU A 76 -4.89 3.36 4.55
C GLU A 76 -3.45 3.63 4.97
N ALA A 77 -2.98 2.96 6.03
CA ALA A 77 -1.57 2.73 6.26
C ALA A 77 -1.18 1.40 5.62
N GLN A 78 -0.03 1.36 4.97
CA GLN A 78 0.41 0.21 4.19
C GLN A 78 1.81 -0.23 4.60
N LEU A 79 1.99 -1.53 4.79
CA LEU A 79 3.28 -2.18 4.97
C LEU A 79 3.45 -3.19 3.84
N SER A 80 4.51 -3.11 3.07
CA SER A 80 4.78 -4.07 2.00
C SER A 80 6.21 -4.58 2.04
N ALA A 81 6.39 -5.81 1.58
CA ALA A 81 7.69 -6.37 1.29
C ALA A 81 7.79 -6.63 -0.22
N TRP A 82 8.91 -6.25 -0.80
CA TRP A 82 9.25 -6.57 -2.19
C TRP A 82 10.33 -7.63 -2.19
N ILE A 83 9.97 -8.81 -2.63
CA ILE A 83 10.85 -9.98 -2.66
C ILE A 83 11.30 -10.16 -4.11
N ARG A 84 12.57 -9.93 -4.37
CA ARG A 84 13.17 -10.07 -5.69
C ARG A 84 13.37 -11.54 -6.01
N THR A 85 12.96 -11.96 -7.20
CA THR A 85 13.07 -13.36 -7.66
C THR A 85 14.36 -13.63 -8.41
N ASP A 86 15.03 -12.60 -8.88
CA ASP A 86 16.29 -12.63 -9.60
C ASP A 86 17.43 -12.00 -8.77
N GLU A 87 18.64 -12.45 -9.00
CA GLU A 87 19.86 -11.91 -8.37
C GLU A 87 20.31 -10.60 -9.05
N SER A 88 19.41 -9.61 -9.16
CA SER A 88 19.81 -8.31 -9.69
C SER A 88 20.78 -7.62 -8.73
N HIS A 89 21.85 -7.06 -9.28
CA HIS A 89 23.01 -6.53 -8.55
C HIS A 89 22.84 -5.09 -8.06
N GLY A 90 21.62 -4.58 -7.92
CA GLY A 90 21.39 -3.19 -7.60
C GLY A 90 20.38 -2.95 -6.48
N GLY A 91 20.34 -1.72 -5.99
CA GLY A 91 19.30 -1.24 -5.07
C GLY A 91 17.93 -1.13 -5.74
N LEU A 92 16.95 -0.50 -5.06
CA LEU A 92 15.58 -0.29 -5.59
C LEU A 92 15.53 0.42 -6.96
N ILE A 93 16.64 1.01 -7.42
CA ILE A 93 16.73 1.66 -8.74
C ILE A 93 16.97 0.63 -9.84
N ASP A 94 17.68 -0.47 -9.56
CA ASP A 94 17.74 -1.64 -10.45
C ASP A 94 16.48 -2.47 -10.25
N ILE A 95 15.41 -2.09 -10.91
CA ILE A 95 14.10 -2.71 -10.77
C ILE A 95 14.16 -4.13 -11.35
N PRO A 96 14.05 -5.17 -10.52
CA PRO A 96 14.03 -6.53 -11.00
C PRO A 96 12.82 -6.75 -11.91
N VAL A 97 12.99 -7.64 -12.89
CA VAL A 97 11.94 -7.90 -13.88
C VAL A 97 10.67 -8.43 -13.20
N LEU A 98 10.84 -9.25 -12.15
CA LEU A 98 9.72 -9.85 -11.41
C LEU A 98 9.98 -9.78 -9.90
N MET A 99 8.97 -9.34 -9.15
CA MET A 99 8.99 -9.33 -7.69
C MET A 99 7.69 -9.91 -7.12
N LEU A 100 7.80 -10.59 -5.99
CA LEU A 100 6.65 -10.89 -5.15
C LEU A 100 6.38 -9.69 -4.23
N ARG A 101 5.11 -9.33 -4.08
CA ARG A 101 4.70 -8.14 -3.32
C ARG A 101 3.60 -8.46 -2.30
N PRO A 102 3.91 -9.13 -1.17
CA PRO A 102 3.00 -9.19 -0.04
C PRO A 102 2.83 -7.80 0.58
N GLN A 103 1.61 -7.47 0.99
CA GLN A 103 1.24 -6.17 1.55
C GLN A 103 0.16 -6.33 2.61
N LEU A 104 0.26 -5.53 3.67
CA LEU A 104 -0.75 -5.38 4.71
C LEU A 104 -1.30 -3.96 4.66
N ASN A 105 -2.62 -3.85 4.56
CA ASN A 105 -3.32 -2.58 4.53
C ASN A 105 -4.16 -2.42 5.78
N PHE A 106 -4.03 -1.29 6.44
CA PHE A 106 -4.73 -0.92 7.66
C PHE A 106 -5.56 0.33 7.42
N SER A 107 -6.86 0.21 7.54
CA SER A 107 -7.82 1.31 7.47
C SER A 107 -8.51 1.47 8.82
N PRO A 108 -9.14 2.60 9.13
CA PRO A 108 -10.03 2.72 10.29
C PRO A 108 -11.17 1.68 10.34
N TYR A 109 -11.45 1.02 9.23
CA TYR A 109 -12.62 0.17 9.05
C TYR A 109 -12.30 -1.31 8.82
N TYR A 110 -11.11 -1.62 8.33
CA TYR A 110 -10.70 -2.96 7.97
C TYR A 110 -9.19 -3.14 8.01
N PHE A 111 -8.79 -4.38 8.06
CA PHE A 111 -7.46 -4.89 7.81
C PHE A 111 -7.49 -5.71 6.53
N ALA A 112 -6.57 -5.51 5.61
CA ALA A 112 -6.55 -6.23 4.35
C ALA A 112 -5.15 -6.73 3.98
N PRO A 113 -4.85 -8.02 4.21
CA PRO A 113 -3.69 -8.66 3.63
C PRO A 113 -3.89 -8.87 2.14
N GLU A 114 -2.86 -8.54 1.35
CA GLU A 114 -2.78 -8.76 -0.09
C GLU A 114 -1.46 -9.43 -0.43
N ALA A 115 -1.45 -10.18 -1.51
CA ALA A 115 -0.24 -10.69 -2.13
C ALA A 115 -0.37 -10.59 -3.66
N GLY A 116 0.74 -10.41 -4.33
CA GLY A 116 0.75 -10.28 -5.77
C GLY A 116 2.13 -10.24 -6.37
N PHE A 117 2.16 -9.84 -7.62
CA PHE A 117 3.37 -9.75 -8.43
C PHE A 117 3.55 -8.34 -8.96
N GLN A 118 4.79 -7.93 -9.09
CA GLN A 118 5.19 -6.72 -9.78
C GLN A 118 6.16 -7.08 -10.91
N ILE A 119 5.90 -6.52 -12.08
CA ILE A 119 6.75 -6.62 -13.27
C ILE A 119 7.15 -5.19 -13.63
N LEU A 120 8.43 -4.89 -13.51
CA LEU A 120 8.96 -3.54 -13.67
C LEU A 120 8.18 -2.53 -12.78
N PHE A 121 7.42 -1.63 -13.40
CA PHE A 121 6.64 -0.60 -12.72
C PHE A 121 5.19 -1.01 -12.45
N PHE A 122 4.70 -2.07 -13.07
CA PHE A 122 3.31 -2.51 -12.99
C PHE A 122 3.14 -3.66 -12.00
N TYR A 123 2.02 -3.69 -11.30
CA TYR A 123 1.71 -4.76 -10.38
C TYR A 123 0.25 -5.15 -10.38
N VAL A 124 0.00 -6.36 -9.93
CA VAL A 124 -1.33 -6.87 -9.58
C VAL A 124 -1.26 -7.55 -8.23
N LYS A 125 -2.26 -7.34 -7.39
CA LYS A 125 -2.38 -7.94 -6.05
C LYS A 125 -3.81 -8.40 -5.83
N ALA A 126 -3.95 -9.45 -5.02
CA ALA A 126 -5.23 -9.94 -4.56
C ALA A 126 -5.17 -10.22 -3.06
N GLY A 127 -6.31 -10.11 -2.39
CA GLY A 127 -6.42 -10.31 -0.96
C GLY A 127 -7.86 -10.26 -0.46
N TYR A 128 -8.02 -10.01 0.82
CA TYR A 128 -9.32 -9.95 1.44
C TYR A 128 -9.36 -8.87 2.53
N GLY A 129 -10.45 -8.08 2.57
CA GLY A 129 -10.66 -7.02 3.55
C GLY A 129 -11.45 -7.51 4.75
N PHE A 130 -10.79 -7.79 5.87
CA PHE A 130 -11.41 -8.21 7.13
C PHE A 130 -11.90 -6.99 7.90
N PRO A 131 -13.21 -6.88 8.22
CA PRO A 131 -13.70 -5.78 9.03
C PRO A 131 -13.21 -5.89 10.48
N TRP A 132 -12.84 -4.80 11.10
CA TRP A 132 -12.49 -4.72 12.51
C TRP A 132 -13.30 -3.66 13.26
N GLY A 133 -14.55 -3.72 13.14
CA GLY A 133 -15.46 -2.84 13.85
C GLY A 133 -16.83 -2.81 13.20
N LYS A 134 -17.80 -2.31 13.95
CA LYS A 134 -19.13 -2.04 13.41
C LYS A 134 -19.04 -0.79 12.54
N MET A 135 -19.32 -0.95 11.26
CA MET A 135 -19.52 0.18 10.36
C MET A 135 -20.91 0.76 10.59
N SER A 136 -21.04 2.07 10.45
CA SER A 136 -22.35 2.69 10.35
C SER A 136 -23.03 2.20 9.08
N ASP A 137 -24.32 1.90 9.16
CA ASP A 137 -25.14 1.42 8.02
C ASP A 137 -25.13 2.39 6.82
N ASN A 138 -24.74 3.63 7.05
CA ASN A 138 -24.62 4.68 6.03
C ASN A 138 -23.24 4.78 5.38
N TYR A 139 -22.30 3.86 5.69
CA TYR A 139 -20.96 3.94 5.12
C TYR A 139 -20.89 3.13 3.83
N PRO A 140 -20.57 3.75 2.70
CA PRO A 140 -20.65 3.13 1.37
C PRO A 140 -19.51 2.16 1.06
N PHE A 141 -18.67 1.81 2.04
CA PHE A 141 -17.51 0.94 1.84
C PHE A 141 -17.82 -0.50 2.29
N GLU A 142 -17.72 -1.43 1.37
CA GLU A 142 -17.93 -2.84 1.64
C GLU A 142 -16.69 -3.50 2.25
N THR A 143 -16.79 -3.90 3.51
CA THR A 143 -15.81 -4.78 4.17
C THR A 143 -16.25 -6.25 4.06
N GLY A 144 -15.37 -7.19 4.39
CA GLY A 144 -15.69 -8.61 4.24
C GLY A 144 -15.76 -9.04 2.77
N LYS A 145 -14.99 -8.42 1.89
CA LYS A 145 -14.99 -8.68 0.46
C LYS A 145 -13.59 -9.04 -0.05
N PHE A 146 -13.59 -9.79 -1.11
CA PHE A 146 -12.39 -10.01 -1.91
C PHE A 146 -11.88 -8.68 -2.44
N ARG A 147 -10.56 -8.52 -2.39
CA ARG A 147 -9.85 -7.31 -2.80
C ARG A 147 -8.91 -7.64 -3.96
N PHE A 148 -8.95 -6.83 -4.98
CA PHE A 148 -8.06 -6.91 -6.13
C PHE A 148 -7.54 -5.52 -6.45
N SER A 149 -6.25 -5.38 -6.65
CA SER A 149 -5.64 -4.11 -7.06
C SER A 149 -4.68 -4.32 -8.22
N ALA A 150 -4.68 -3.37 -9.14
CA ALA A 150 -3.76 -3.31 -10.28
C ALA A 150 -3.30 -1.87 -10.45
N GLY A 151 -2.00 -1.66 -10.59
CA GLY A 151 -1.45 -0.31 -10.61
C GLY A 151 -0.03 -0.21 -11.11
N ALA A 152 0.49 0.99 -10.98
CA ALA A 152 1.87 1.33 -11.33
C ALA A 152 2.54 2.11 -10.21
N ILE A 153 3.85 1.98 -10.15
CA ILE A 153 4.70 2.71 -9.20
C ILE A 153 5.69 3.60 -9.94
N ILE A 154 6.07 4.69 -9.29
CA ILE A 154 7.13 5.59 -9.73
C ILE A 154 8.11 5.76 -8.56
N PRO A 155 9.31 5.14 -8.64
CA PRO A 155 10.34 5.34 -7.64
C PRO A 155 11.02 6.69 -7.86
N LEU A 156 11.17 7.46 -6.79
CA LEU A 156 11.88 8.73 -6.76
C LEU A 156 13.05 8.61 -5.77
N LYS A 157 14.26 8.88 -6.23
CA LYS A 157 15.41 8.98 -5.35
C LYS A 157 15.41 10.37 -4.69
N ILE A 158 15.48 10.40 -3.37
CA ILE A 158 15.50 11.63 -2.56
C ILE A 158 16.92 11.81 -1.99
#